data_1d59318ec34febea5f74ae67a98d16f9
#
_entry.id   1d59318ec34febea5f74ae67a98d16f9
#
_cell.length_a   1.000
_cell.length_b   1.000
_cell.length_c   1.000
_cell.angle_alpha   90.00
_cell.angle_beta   90.00
_cell.angle_gamma   90.00
#
_symmetry.space_group_name_H-M   'P 1'
#
loop_
_entity.id
_entity.type
_entity.pdbx_description
1 polymer ?
#
loop_
_entity_poly.entity_id
_entity_poly.type
_entity_poly.pdbx_seq_one_letter_code
_entity_poly.pdbx_strand_id
1 'polypeptide(L)'
;MASRSNPNPNPNPNPNPNPNPNPNPNPNPNPNPNPNPNPNPNPNPNPPGSYNGRLMTAVLPMPQPLADPAPRDPRQRLQREQLRLGKRLQRQVGQAIADFGMIVPGDKIMVCLSGGKDSYTLLDMLLHLQRKAPVPFTLVAVNLDQKQPDFPVHVLPAYLRDLGVPFDIVEQDTYSVVSRVIPAGKTLCSLCSRLRRGALYAYAQAHGVTKIALGHHRDDIVATFFMNLFHHARLAAMAPKLRSDDGAHVVIRPLAYVREADIAAYAQARQFPIIPCNLCGSQENLQRQQVGKMLQHWDREQPGRVDQIARALGDVRPEQLADRTLFDFLALGRSGDAPPGFAPDSSAWLSASDATHDSD
;
A
#
# COMPACT_ATOMS: atom_id res chain seq x y z
N MET A 1 58.89 16.51 -38.18
CA MET A 1 58.89 15.04 -38.34
C MET A 1 57.57 14.52 -37.89
N ALA A 2 56.72 14.31 -38.81
CA ALA A 2 55.98 13.14 -39.28
C ALA A 2 55.04 12.55 -38.26
N SER A 3 53.81 12.92 -38.42
CA SER A 3 52.53 12.32 -38.42
C SER A 3 52.48 10.80 -38.64
N ARG A 4 51.67 10.08 -37.89
CA ARG A 4 50.96 8.90 -38.39
C ARG A 4 49.54 8.86 -37.84
N SER A 5 48.60 9.12 -38.70
CA SER A 5 47.20 8.83 -38.67
C SER A 5 46.95 7.33 -38.78
N ASN A 6 45.96 6.81 -38.03
CA ASN A 6 45.44 5.46 -38.26
C ASN A 6 43.90 5.56 -38.35
N PRO A 7 43.30 5.26 -39.50
CA PRO A 7 41.86 5.11 -39.65
C PRO A 7 41.48 3.63 -39.59
N ASN A 8 40.57 3.27 -38.72
CA ASN A 8 39.93 1.95 -38.76
C ASN A 8 38.42 2.11 -38.98
N PRO A 9 37.89 1.76 -40.14
CA PRO A 9 36.45 1.62 -40.35
C PRO A 9 36.08 0.13 -40.27
N ASN A 10 35.20 -0.21 -39.35
CA ASN A 10 34.55 -1.52 -39.36
C ASN A 10 33.03 -1.36 -39.46
N PRO A 11 32.41 -1.60 -40.60
CA PRO A 11 30.97 -1.74 -40.74
C PRO A 11 30.59 -3.21 -40.62
N ASN A 12 29.84 -3.56 -39.61
CA ASN A 12 29.20 -4.87 -39.52
C ASN A 12 27.67 -4.73 -39.65
N PRO A 13 27.10 -5.08 -40.79
CA PRO A 13 25.62 -5.22 -40.91
C PRO A 13 25.25 -6.66 -40.66
N ASN A 14 24.49 -6.90 -39.59
CA ASN A 14 23.83 -8.19 -39.38
C ASN A 14 22.30 -8.01 -39.44
N PRO A 15 21.62 -8.38 -40.51
CA PRO A 15 20.18 -8.49 -40.57
C PRO A 15 19.80 -9.91 -40.22
N ASN A 16 19.13 -10.11 -39.07
CA ASN A 16 18.48 -11.38 -38.77
C ASN A 16 16.96 -11.18 -38.76
N PRO A 17 16.22 -11.59 -39.79
CA PRO A 17 14.78 -11.68 -39.75
C PRO A 17 14.38 -13.07 -39.28
N ASN A 18 13.80 -13.17 -38.08
CA ASN A 18 13.14 -14.40 -37.65
C ASN A 18 11.62 -14.16 -37.54
N PRO A 19 10.82 -14.59 -38.50
CA PRO A 19 9.38 -14.63 -38.35
C PRO A 19 8.97 -15.99 -37.77
N ASN A 20 8.51 -16.02 -36.52
CA ASN A 20 7.84 -17.20 -35.97
C ASN A 20 6.36 -16.90 -35.74
N PRO A 21 5.44 -17.37 -36.64
CA PRO A 21 4.01 -17.35 -36.35
C PRO A 21 3.63 -18.66 -35.66
N ASN A 22 3.30 -18.60 -34.38
CA ASN A 22 2.66 -19.73 -33.72
C ASN A 22 1.19 -19.37 -33.37
N PRO A 23 0.22 -19.85 -34.14
CA PRO A 23 -1.18 -19.78 -33.75
C PRO A 23 -1.52 -21.03 -32.94
N ASN A 24 -1.74 -20.89 -31.65
CA ASN A 24 -2.32 -21.94 -30.81
C ASN A 24 -3.74 -21.54 -30.40
N PRO A 25 -4.79 -22.06 -31.06
CA PRO A 25 -6.15 -21.96 -30.56
C PRO A 25 -6.44 -23.12 -29.63
N ASN A 26 -6.53 -22.89 -28.35
CA ASN A 26 -7.04 -23.87 -27.40
C ASN A 26 -8.44 -23.45 -26.92
N PRO A 27 -9.53 -24.02 -27.45
CA PRO A 27 -10.86 -23.90 -26.89
C PRO A 27 -11.05 -25.01 -25.85
N ASN A 28 -11.05 -24.67 -24.56
CA ASN A 28 -11.48 -25.58 -23.54
C ASN A 28 -12.88 -25.19 -23.04
N PRO A 29 -13.95 -25.86 -23.45
CA PRO A 29 -15.25 -25.74 -22.83
C PRO A 29 -15.34 -26.78 -21.69
N ASN A 30 -15.32 -26.33 -20.47
CA ASN A 30 -15.63 -27.17 -19.31
C ASN A 30 -17.06 -26.82 -18.81
N PRO A 31 -18.09 -27.60 -19.15
CA PRO A 31 -19.38 -27.51 -18.48
C PRO A 31 -19.36 -28.46 -17.29
N ASN A 32 -19.35 -27.94 -16.10
CA ASN A 32 -19.59 -28.73 -14.89
C ASN A 32 -21.04 -28.47 -14.42
N PRO A 33 -21.97 -29.39 -14.69
CA PRO A 33 -23.28 -29.39 -14.03
C PRO A 33 -23.18 -30.29 -12.82
N ASN A 34 -23.23 -29.69 -11.62
CA ASN A 34 -23.42 -30.43 -10.39
C ASN A 34 -24.90 -30.34 -9.97
N PRO A 35 -25.74 -31.33 -10.22
CA PRO A 35 -27.03 -31.47 -9.59
C PRO A 35 -26.89 -32.31 -8.33
N ASN A 36 -27.04 -31.67 -7.19
CA ASN A 36 -27.21 -32.39 -5.92
C ASN A 36 -28.69 -32.46 -5.56
N PRO A 37 -29.41 -33.55 -5.82
CA PRO A 37 -30.70 -33.81 -5.23
C PRO A 37 -30.53 -34.61 -3.94
N ASN A 38 -30.79 -33.97 -2.82
CA ASN A 38 -30.95 -34.70 -1.56
C ASN A 38 -32.45 -34.88 -1.27
N PRO A 39 -33.04 -36.01 -1.54
CA PRO A 39 -34.38 -36.36 -1.01
C PRO A 39 -34.21 -37.11 0.30
N ASN A 40 -34.60 -36.49 1.40
CA ASN A 40 -34.77 -37.20 2.64
C ASN A 40 -36.28 -37.46 2.85
N PRO A 41 -36.79 -38.66 2.62
CA PRO A 41 -38.14 -39.05 3.02
C PRO A 41 -38.08 -39.70 4.40
N ASN A 42 -38.57 -39.02 5.41
CA ASN A 42 -38.87 -39.65 6.69
C ASN A 42 -40.40 -39.87 6.81
N PRO A 43 -40.90 -41.05 6.60
CA PRO A 43 -42.28 -41.38 6.89
C PRO A 43 -42.41 -41.90 8.35
N ASN A 44 -43.01 -41.10 9.19
CA ASN A 44 -43.49 -41.62 10.48
C ASN A 44 -45.01 -41.71 10.46
N PRO A 45 -45.59 -42.91 10.41
CA PRO A 45 -47.04 -43.08 10.54
C PRO A 45 -47.42 -43.30 11.99
N ASN A 46 -48.10 -42.33 12.59
CA ASN A 46 -48.89 -42.59 13.79
C ASN A 46 -50.38 -42.62 13.47
N PRO A 47 -51.13 -43.59 14.00
CA PRO A 47 -52.53 -43.82 13.69
C PRO A 47 -53.48 -42.84 14.39
N PRO A 48 -54.75 -42.70 13.91
CA PRO A 48 -55.66 -41.66 14.32
C PRO A 48 -56.31 -41.96 15.67
N GLY A 49 -56.08 -41.11 16.63
CA GLY A 49 -56.86 -41.03 17.85
C GLY A 49 -58.02 -40.04 17.64
N SER A 50 -59.22 -40.56 17.67
CA SER A 50 -60.46 -39.77 17.66
C SER A 50 -60.60 -38.94 18.93
N TYR A 51 -60.54 -37.61 18.81
CA TYR A 51 -60.99 -36.68 19.85
C TYR A 51 -62.07 -35.74 19.29
N ASN A 52 -63.32 -35.98 19.62
CA ASN A 52 -64.37 -35.00 19.47
C ASN A 52 -64.21 -33.92 20.55
N GLY A 53 -63.56 -32.84 20.16
CA GLY A 53 -63.49 -31.63 21.00
C GLY A 53 -63.74 -30.42 20.13
N ARG A 54 -64.86 -29.78 20.29
CA ARG A 54 -65.27 -28.52 19.65
C ARG A 54 -64.36 -27.41 20.17
N LEU A 55 -63.24 -27.22 19.50
CA LEU A 55 -62.33 -26.09 19.78
C LEU A 55 -62.82 -24.87 19.01
N MET A 56 -63.32 -23.87 19.73
CA MET A 56 -63.44 -22.52 19.20
C MET A 56 -62.06 -22.01 18.87
N THR A 57 -61.68 -22.02 17.59
CA THR A 57 -60.48 -21.37 17.09
C THR A 57 -60.62 -19.87 17.20
N ALA A 58 -60.10 -19.28 18.29
CA ALA A 58 -59.78 -17.86 18.29
C ALA A 58 -58.73 -17.61 17.21
N VAL A 59 -59.14 -17.03 16.09
CA VAL A 59 -58.23 -16.53 15.06
C VAL A 59 -57.45 -15.37 15.66
N LEU A 60 -56.24 -15.68 16.14
CA LEU A 60 -55.31 -14.62 16.51
C LEU A 60 -55.04 -13.80 15.27
N PRO A 61 -55.12 -12.46 15.33
CA PRO A 61 -54.78 -11.64 14.19
C PRO A 61 -53.30 -11.91 13.82
N MET A 62 -53.05 -12.26 12.57
CA MET A 62 -51.70 -12.37 12.01
C MET A 62 -50.95 -11.10 12.34
N PRO A 63 -49.70 -11.19 12.85
CA PRO A 63 -48.88 -10.00 13.06
C PRO A 63 -48.73 -9.31 11.71
N GLN A 64 -49.14 -8.04 11.66
CA GLN A 64 -48.95 -7.23 10.47
C GLN A 64 -47.46 -7.23 10.13
N PRO A 65 -47.07 -7.34 8.86
CA PRO A 65 -45.66 -7.19 8.47
C PRO A 65 -45.18 -5.87 9.08
N LEU A 66 -44.10 -5.95 9.86
CA LEU A 66 -43.40 -4.75 10.34
C LEU A 66 -43.15 -3.87 9.12
N ALA A 67 -43.74 -2.68 9.12
CA ALA A 67 -43.51 -1.71 8.05
C ALA A 67 -42.00 -1.61 7.82
N ASP A 68 -41.57 -1.73 6.56
CA ASP A 68 -40.17 -1.54 6.21
C ASP A 68 -39.66 -0.26 6.87
N PRO A 69 -38.50 -0.31 7.55
CA PRO A 69 -37.97 0.88 8.22
C PRO A 69 -37.85 2.00 7.17
N ALA A 70 -38.47 3.15 7.49
CA ALA A 70 -38.50 4.31 6.62
C ALA A 70 -37.13 4.56 6.01
N PRO A 71 -37.04 4.93 4.72
CA PRO A 71 -35.75 5.12 4.01
C PRO A 71 -34.91 6.11 4.81
N ARG A 72 -33.79 5.64 5.32
CA ARG A 72 -32.87 6.44 6.16
C ARG A 72 -32.39 7.63 5.33
N ASP A 73 -32.48 8.84 5.92
CA ASP A 73 -32.03 10.09 5.30
C ASP A 73 -30.62 9.88 4.66
N PRO A 74 -30.45 10.12 3.37
CA PRO A 74 -29.18 9.96 2.67
C PRO A 74 -28.02 10.72 3.35
N ARG A 75 -28.30 11.87 3.98
CA ARG A 75 -27.31 12.66 4.74
C ARG A 75 -26.80 11.91 5.97
N GLN A 76 -27.69 11.27 6.71
CA GLN A 76 -27.32 10.49 7.89
C GLN A 76 -26.53 9.23 7.51
N ARG A 77 -26.85 8.62 6.37
CA ARG A 77 -26.09 7.50 5.82
C ARG A 77 -24.67 7.93 5.48
N LEU A 78 -24.51 9.01 4.73
CA LEU A 78 -23.21 9.57 4.35
C LEU A 78 -22.36 9.90 5.60
N GLN A 79 -22.94 10.57 6.59
CA GLN A 79 -22.25 10.91 7.83
C GLN A 79 -21.76 9.67 8.59
N ARG A 80 -22.58 8.61 8.66
CA ARG A 80 -22.19 7.33 9.27
C ARG A 80 -21.05 6.65 8.51
N GLU A 81 -21.07 6.70 7.17
CA GLU A 81 -20.01 6.14 6.33
C GLU A 81 -18.69 6.89 6.54
N GLN A 82 -18.72 8.21 6.61
CA GLN A 82 -17.57 9.05 6.92
C GLN A 82 -16.98 8.75 8.31
N LEU A 83 -17.84 8.60 9.33
CA LEU A 83 -17.40 8.21 10.67
C LEU A 83 -16.78 6.81 10.72
N ARG A 84 -17.35 5.84 9.99
CA ARG A 84 -16.80 4.48 9.88
C ARG A 84 -15.44 4.50 9.18
N LEU A 85 -15.32 5.27 8.12
CA LEU A 85 -14.06 5.46 7.39
C LEU A 85 -12.97 6.04 8.31
N GLY A 86 -13.27 7.13 9.02
CA GLY A 86 -12.33 7.72 9.96
C GLY A 86 -11.86 6.74 11.05
N LYS A 87 -12.80 5.98 11.66
CA LYS A 87 -12.44 4.95 12.65
C LYS A 87 -11.58 3.82 12.06
N ARG A 88 -11.85 3.42 10.81
CA ARG A 88 -11.03 2.41 10.12
C ARG A 88 -9.61 2.90 9.92
N LEU A 89 -9.43 4.13 9.41
CA LEU A 89 -8.12 4.75 9.22
C LEU A 89 -7.35 4.85 10.54
N GLN A 90 -8.00 5.35 11.60
CA GLN A 90 -7.38 5.44 12.93
C GLN A 90 -6.89 4.09 13.44
N ARG A 91 -7.69 3.03 13.25
CA ARG A 91 -7.29 1.67 13.64
C ARG A 91 -6.09 1.18 12.83
N GLN A 92 -6.11 1.35 11.50
CA GLN A 92 -5.02 0.90 10.63
C GLN A 92 -3.71 1.66 10.91
N VAL A 93 -3.79 2.98 11.14
CA VAL A 93 -2.64 3.80 11.51
C VAL A 93 -2.11 3.40 12.89
N GLY A 94 -2.98 3.23 13.87
CA GLY A 94 -2.60 2.77 15.20
C GLY A 94 -1.94 1.38 15.17
N GLN A 95 -2.49 0.47 14.36
CA GLN A 95 -1.91 -0.87 14.17
C GLN A 95 -0.51 -0.80 13.55
N ALA A 96 -0.32 -0.01 12.48
CA ALA A 96 1.00 0.16 11.87
C ALA A 96 2.02 0.76 12.85
N ILE A 97 1.60 1.76 13.64
CA ILE A 97 2.46 2.36 14.68
C ILE A 97 2.89 1.31 15.71
N ALA A 98 1.96 0.46 16.16
CA ALA A 98 2.23 -0.58 17.14
C ALA A 98 3.13 -1.69 16.57
N ASP A 99 2.78 -2.25 15.42
CA ASP A 99 3.49 -3.38 14.80
C ASP A 99 4.95 -3.06 14.48
N PHE A 100 5.23 -1.82 14.07
CA PHE A 100 6.59 -1.39 13.75
C PHE A 100 7.26 -0.55 14.86
N GLY A 101 6.64 -0.41 16.03
CA GLY A 101 7.16 0.38 17.12
C GLY A 101 7.56 1.80 16.68
N MET A 102 6.69 2.48 15.90
CA MET A 102 7.04 3.74 15.23
C MET A 102 7.17 4.89 16.21
N ILE A 103 6.36 4.91 17.27
CA ILE A 103 6.27 6.00 18.24
C ILE A 103 6.52 5.44 19.64
N VAL A 104 7.37 6.13 20.41
CA VAL A 104 7.66 5.82 21.81
C VAL A 104 7.39 7.05 22.69
N PRO A 105 7.25 6.87 24.02
CA PRO A 105 7.03 8.00 24.93
C PRO A 105 8.10 9.07 24.79
N GLY A 106 7.68 10.34 24.73
CA GLY A 106 8.58 11.49 24.64
C GLY A 106 9.04 11.84 23.22
N ASP A 107 8.59 11.10 22.18
CA ASP A 107 8.94 11.44 20.79
C ASP A 107 8.45 12.85 20.40
N LYS A 108 9.31 13.57 19.68
CA LYS A 108 8.96 14.77 18.91
C LYS A 108 8.90 14.40 17.44
N ILE A 109 7.71 14.37 16.88
CA ILE A 109 7.46 13.88 15.54
C ILE A 109 7.26 15.06 14.59
N MET A 110 8.08 15.13 13.55
CA MET A 110 7.93 16.05 12.45
C MET A 110 7.04 15.41 11.37
N VAL A 111 5.89 16.02 11.11
CA VAL A 111 4.99 15.60 10.02
C VAL A 111 5.32 16.41 8.77
N CYS A 112 5.83 15.76 7.73
CA CYS A 112 6.17 16.43 6.48
C CYS A 112 4.91 16.66 5.65
N LEU A 113 4.55 17.94 5.44
CA LEU A 113 3.37 18.34 4.69
C LEU A 113 3.76 18.81 3.28
N SER A 114 3.25 18.10 2.27
CA SER A 114 3.40 18.48 0.86
C SER A 114 2.21 19.28 0.31
N GLY A 115 1.14 19.42 1.08
CA GLY A 115 -0.14 19.94 0.60
C GLY A 115 -1.01 18.92 -0.14
N GLY A 116 -0.56 17.67 -0.27
CA GLY A 116 -1.33 16.58 -0.86
C GLY A 116 -2.22 15.85 0.14
N LYS A 117 -3.24 15.13 -0.38
CA LYS A 117 -4.24 14.37 0.40
C LYS A 117 -3.64 13.47 1.48
N ASP A 118 -2.50 12.82 1.16
CA ASP A 118 -1.86 11.83 2.03
C ASP A 118 -1.23 12.50 3.24
N SER A 119 -0.56 13.64 3.04
CA SER A 119 0.08 14.39 4.11
C SER A 119 -0.92 15.04 5.07
N TYR A 120 -2.05 15.56 4.55
CA TYR A 120 -3.15 16.04 5.40
C TYR A 120 -3.78 14.92 6.20
N THR A 121 -4.04 13.78 5.55
CA THR A 121 -4.59 12.60 6.25
C THR A 121 -3.65 12.11 7.34
N LEU A 122 -2.34 12.05 7.07
CA LEU A 122 -1.34 11.69 8.07
C LEU A 122 -1.40 12.62 9.29
N LEU A 123 -1.39 13.93 9.07
CA LEU A 123 -1.46 14.91 10.15
C LEU A 123 -2.74 14.74 10.99
N ASP A 124 -3.90 14.65 10.35
CA ASP A 124 -5.19 14.52 11.04
C ASP A 124 -5.27 13.21 11.86
N MET A 125 -4.76 12.09 11.32
CA MET A 125 -4.67 10.83 12.04
C MET A 125 -3.74 10.92 13.26
N LEU A 126 -2.56 11.53 13.12
CA LEU A 126 -1.60 11.67 14.21
C LEU A 126 -2.11 12.62 15.31
N LEU A 127 -2.78 13.71 14.95
CA LEU A 127 -3.43 14.61 15.90
C LEU A 127 -4.55 13.89 16.68
N HIS A 128 -5.31 13.03 16.00
CA HIS A 128 -6.34 12.24 16.65
C HIS A 128 -5.74 11.21 17.63
N LEU A 129 -4.67 10.53 17.21
CA LEU A 129 -3.97 9.55 18.05
C LEU A 129 -3.27 10.22 19.22
N GLN A 130 -2.65 11.40 19.04
CA GLN A 130 -1.99 12.15 20.12
C GLN A 130 -2.90 12.36 21.33
N ARG A 131 -4.21 12.59 21.06
CA ARG A 131 -5.22 12.79 22.15
C ARG A 131 -5.65 11.49 22.84
N LYS A 132 -5.39 10.32 22.23
CA LYS A 132 -5.91 9.01 22.68
C LYS A 132 -4.85 7.96 22.91
N ALA A 133 -3.61 8.21 22.47
CA ALA A 133 -2.53 7.24 22.60
C ALA A 133 -2.17 7.00 24.08
N PRO A 134 -1.78 5.77 24.41
CA PRO A 134 -1.30 5.43 25.75
C PRO A 134 0.06 6.04 26.07
N VAL A 135 0.75 6.59 25.08
CA VAL A 135 2.10 7.17 25.21
C VAL A 135 2.08 8.65 24.78
N PRO A 136 2.70 9.55 25.57
CA PRO A 136 2.80 10.97 25.23
C PRO A 136 3.82 11.19 24.12
N PHE A 137 3.48 12.00 23.12
CA PHE A 137 4.38 12.50 22.09
C PHE A 137 3.94 13.88 21.61
N THR A 138 4.83 14.61 20.97
CA THR A 138 4.56 15.94 20.43
C THR A 138 4.64 15.93 18.91
N LEU A 139 3.89 16.83 18.26
CA LEU A 139 3.84 16.98 16.81
C LEU A 139 4.29 18.38 16.43
N VAL A 140 5.04 18.46 15.33
CA VAL A 140 5.28 19.70 14.59
C VAL A 140 5.03 19.42 13.11
N ALA A 141 4.24 20.26 12.46
CA ALA A 141 3.97 20.16 11.03
C ALA A 141 5.04 20.98 10.28
N VAL A 142 5.67 20.39 9.26
CA VAL A 142 6.71 21.08 8.49
C VAL A 142 6.43 20.98 7.01
N ASN A 143 6.37 22.13 6.34
CA ASN A 143 6.33 22.22 4.90
C ASN A 143 7.66 22.74 4.37
N LEU A 144 8.16 22.16 3.29
CA LEU A 144 9.29 22.67 2.54
C LEU A 144 8.78 23.49 1.34
N ASP A 145 8.94 24.80 1.43
CA ASP A 145 8.74 25.71 0.28
C ASP A 145 9.98 25.64 -0.62
N GLN A 146 9.81 25.02 -1.76
CA GLN A 146 10.86 24.84 -2.76
C GLN A 146 11.00 26.00 -3.74
N LYS A 147 10.24 27.08 -3.52
CA LYS A 147 10.13 28.25 -4.41
C LYS A 147 9.66 27.87 -5.81
N GLN A 148 8.70 26.96 -5.87
CA GLN A 148 8.06 26.59 -7.12
C GLN A 148 7.15 27.70 -7.62
N PRO A 149 7.15 28.00 -8.94
CA PRO A 149 6.20 28.94 -9.51
C PRO A 149 4.75 28.55 -9.17
N ASP A 150 3.92 29.54 -8.87
CA ASP A 150 2.48 29.39 -8.61
C ASP A 150 2.11 28.50 -7.40
N PHE A 151 3.08 28.19 -6.51
CA PHE A 151 2.75 27.47 -5.28
C PHE A 151 1.97 28.39 -4.32
N PRO A 152 0.74 28.02 -3.88
CA PRO A 152 -0.09 28.86 -3.02
C PRO A 152 0.41 28.83 -1.56
N VAL A 153 1.45 29.60 -1.27
CA VAL A 153 2.16 29.63 0.04
C VAL A 153 1.28 29.93 1.24
N HIS A 154 0.10 30.57 1.03
CA HIS A 154 -0.81 30.96 2.11
C HIS A 154 -1.74 29.81 2.59
N VAL A 155 -1.98 28.79 1.77
CA VAL A 155 -2.99 27.73 2.04
C VAL A 155 -2.62 26.90 3.25
N LEU A 156 -1.41 26.35 3.27
CA LEU A 156 -0.94 25.52 4.40
C LEU A 156 -0.88 26.28 5.73
N PRO A 157 -0.26 27.47 5.80
CA PRO A 157 -0.24 28.25 7.03
C PRO A 157 -1.62 28.64 7.56
N ALA A 158 -2.57 28.97 6.68
CA ALA A 158 -3.95 29.25 7.10
C ALA A 158 -4.59 28.01 7.73
N TYR A 159 -4.54 26.88 7.06
CA TYR A 159 -5.09 25.61 7.55
C TYR A 159 -4.47 25.18 8.89
N LEU A 160 -3.15 25.29 9.05
CA LEU A 160 -2.45 24.87 10.26
C LEU A 160 -2.73 25.78 11.46
N ARG A 161 -2.90 27.10 11.21
CA ARG A 161 -3.34 28.03 12.25
C ARG A 161 -4.74 27.72 12.75
N ASP A 162 -5.66 27.42 11.83
CA ASP A 162 -7.04 27.07 12.20
C ASP A 162 -7.10 25.75 12.99
N LEU A 163 -6.15 24.81 12.75
CA LEU A 163 -6.02 23.60 13.52
C LEU A 163 -5.32 23.81 14.89
N GLY A 164 -4.68 24.93 15.11
CA GLY A 164 -3.89 25.20 16.34
C GLY A 164 -2.68 24.28 16.49
N VAL A 165 -2.07 23.82 15.38
CA VAL A 165 -0.92 22.91 15.38
C VAL A 165 0.37 23.72 15.24
N PRO A 166 1.42 23.45 16.05
CA PRO A 166 2.75 24.02 15.80
C PRO A 166 3.24 23.67 14.40
N PHE A 167 3.70 24.66 13.65
CA PHE A 167 4.20 24.44 12.31
C PHE A 167 5.32 25.40 11.92
N ASP A 168 6.17 24.92 11.00
CA ASP A 168 7.21 25.73 10.37
C ASP A 168 7.19 25.56 8.84
N ILE A 169 7.52 26.63 8.13
CA ILE A 169 7.75 26.62 6.70
C ILE A 169 9.26 26.77 6.47
N VAL A 170 9.89 25.70 6.02
CA VAL A 170 11.31 25.71 5.65
C VAL A 170 11.42 26.24 4.21
N GLU A 171 12.06 27.36 4.04
CA GLU A 171 12.29 27.95 2.72
C GLU A 171 13.65 27.49 2.18
N GLN A 172 13.64 26.82 1.05
CA GLN A 172 14.87 26.46 0.34
C GLN A 172 14.61 26.36 -1.16
N ASP A 173 15.24 27.23 -1.94
CA ASP A 173 15.10 27.22 -3.39
C ASP A 173 15.77 26.01 -4.02
N THR A 174 15.12 24.86 -3.88
CA THR A 174 15.55 23.61 -4.54
C THR A 174 15.10 23.58 -6.00
N TYR A 175 14.04 24.32 -6.35
CA TYR A 175 13.51 24.35 -7.72
C TYR A 175 14.51 24.96 -8.69
N SER A 176 15.03 26.15 -8.40
CA SER A 176 16.02 26.83 -9.26
C SER A 176 17.31 26.04 -9.39
N VAL A 177 17.76 25.37 -8.30
CA VAL A 177 18.94 24.50 -8.34
C VAL A 177 18.72 23.35 -9.30
N VAL A 178 17.60 22.63 -9.16
CA VAL A 178 17.29 21.47 -10.00
C VAL A 178 17.10 21.86 -11.46
N SER A 179 16.40 22.95 -11.74
CA SER A 179 16.14 23.46 -13.10
C SER A 179 17.41 23.91 -13.81
N ARG A 180 18.43 24.37 -13.06
CA ARG A 180 19.73 24.80 -13.62
C ARG A 180 20.67 23.64 -13.91
N VAL A 181 20.68 22.62 -13.04
CA VAL A 181 21.65 21.53 -13.10
C VAL A 181 21.23 20.44 -14.08
N ILE A 182 19.93 20.24 -14.29
CA ILE A 182 19.44 19.13 -15.10
C ILE A 182 18.96 19.64 -16.46
N PRO A 183 19.55 19.14 -17.57
CA PRO A 183 19.11 19.51 -18.91
C PRO A 183 17.66 19.15 -19.19
N ALA A 184 16.99 19.93 -20.05
CA ALA A 184 15.64 19.65 -20.49
C ALA A 184 15.51 18.20 -21.04
N GLY A 185 14.51 17.46 -20.59
CA GLY A 185 14.26 16.06 -21.00
C GLY A 185 14.91 14.98 -20.13
N LYS A 186 15.71 15.33 -19.10
CA LYS A 186 16.23 14.36 -18.13
C LYS A 186 15.44 14.36 -16.81
N THR A 187 15.51 13.26 -16.07
CA THR A 187 14.76 13.08 -14.82
C THR A 187 15.27 13.98 -13.69
N LEU A 188 14.42 14.88 -13.25
CA LEU A 188 14.68 15.84 -12.15
C LEU A 188 14.59 15.19 -10.75
N CYS A 189 14.02 14.00 -10.64
CA CYS A 189 13.52 13.45 -9.38
C CYS A 189 14.60 13.07 -8.36
N SER A 190 15.70 12.47 -8.77
CA SER A 190 16.71 11.99 -7.83
C SER A 190 17.42 13.15 -7.12
N LEU A 191 17.78 14.20 -7.85
CA LEU A 191 18.39 15.40 -7.25
C LEU A 191 17.40 16.17 -6.40
N CYS A 192 16.16 16.39 -6.89
CA CYS A 192 15.11 17.07 -6.15
C CYS A 192 14.80 16.34 -4.83
N SER A 193 14.60 15.02 -4.86
CA SER A 193 14.31 14.24 -3.65
C SER A 193 15.48 14.24 -2.66
N ARG A 194 16.72 14.30 -3.13
CA ARG A 194 17.91 14.39 -2.28
C ARG A 194 18.01 15.74 -1.60
N LEU A 195 17.82 16.84 -2.34
CA LEU A 195 17.84 18.20 -1.78
C LEU A 195 16.72 18.40 -0.77
N ARG A 196 15.50 17.94 -1.08
CA ARG A 196 14.36 17.99 -0.15
C ARG A 196 14.63 17.23 1.15
N ARG A 197 15.19 16.03 1.06
CA ARG A 197 15.57 15.25 2.25
C ARG A 197 16.62 15.98 3.06
N GLY A 198 17.65 16.52 2.42
CA GLY A 198 18.69 17.28 3.11
C GLY A 198 18.13 18.46 3.90
N ALA A 199 17.24 19.26 3.32
CA ALA A 199 16.59 20.38 4.00
C ALA A 199 15.76 19.94 5.20
N LEU A 200 14.94 18.89 5.04
CA LEU A 200 14.09 18.36 6.11
C LEU A 200 14.92 17.71 7.23
N TYR A 201 16.02 17.05 6.90
CA TYR A 201 16.92 16.46 7.89
C TYR A 201 17.68 17.52 8.69
N ALA A 202 18.17 18.58 8.03
CA ALA A 202 18.79 19.71 8.69
C ALA A 202 17.82 20.39 9.68
N TYR A 203 16.56 20.60 9.25
CA TYR A 203 15.53 21.10 10.15
C TYR A 203 15.30 20.16 11.34
N ALA A 204 15.14 18.86 11.08
CA ALA A 204 14.90 17.87 12.12
C ALA A 204 16.00 17.84 13.18
N GLN A 205 17.25 17.91 12.75
CA GLN A 205 18.43 17.97 13.63
C GLN A 205 18.44 19.26 14.48
N ALA A 206 18.23 20.42 13.84
CA ALA A 206 18.26 21.71 14.51
C ALA A 206 17.16 21.86 15.58
N HIS A 207 16.02 21.15 15.40
CA HIS A 207 14.86 21.28 16.28
C HIS A 207 14.65 20.07 17.21
N GLY A 208 15.61 19.16 17.32
CA GLY A 208 15.53 17.99 18.20
C GLY A 208 14.38 17.04 17.86
N VAL A 209 14.06 16.90 16.57
CA VAL A 209 13.05 15.95 16.09
C VAL A 209 13.57 14.52 16.23
N THR A 210 12.79 13.64 16.83
CA THR A 210 13.17 12.23 17.02
C THR A 210 12.65 11.33 15.90
N LYS A 211 11.54 11.70 15.25
CA LYS A 211 10.91 10.95 14.17
C LYS A 211 10.46 11.87 13.04
N ILE A 212 10.66 11.44 11.81
CA ILE A 212 10.18 12.11 10.60
C ILE A 212 9.04 11.27 10.01
N ALA A 213 7.81 11.78 10.04
CA ALA A 213 6.62 11.10 9.54
C ALA A 213 6.31 11.52 8.11
N LEU A 214 6.21 10.54 7.21
CA LEU A 214 5.92 10.72 5.79
C LEU A 214 4.58 10.09 5.42
N GLY A 215 3.83 10.74 4.52
CA GLY A 215 2.49 10.34 4.09
C GLY A 215 2.42 9.18 3.09
N HIS A 216 3.48 8.37 2.98
CA HIS A 216 3.44 7.19 2.11
C HIS A 216 2.50 6.13 2.68
N HIS A 217 1.69 5.54 1.81
CA HIS A 217 0.63 4.60 2.16
C HIS A 217 0.88 3.20 1.57
N ARG A 218 -0.03 2.26 1.85
CA ARG A 218 0.08 0.86 1.40
C ARG A 218 0.37 0.73 -0.10
N ASP A 219 -0.35 1.48 -0.93
CA ASP A 219 -0.23 1.37 -2.38
C ASP A 219 1.12 1.89 -2.88
N ASP A 220 1.71 2.90 -2.23
CA ASP A 220 3.09 3.36 -2.49
C ASP A 220 4.12 2.27 -2.19
N ILE A 221 3.92 1.55 -1.07
CA ILE A 221 4.80 0.45 -0.64
C ILE A 221 4.75 -0.67 -1.69
N VAL A 222 3.55 -1.08 -2.10
CA VAL A 222 3.35 -2.11 -3.13
C VAL A 222 3.89 -1.64 -4.49
N ALA A 223 3.61 -0.40 -4.90
CA ALA A 223 4.15 0.14 -6.15
C ALA A 223 5.68 0.16 -6.15
N THR A 224 6.30 0.53 -5.02
CA THR A 224 7.76 0.53 -4.89
C THR A 224 8.33 -0.89 -4.98
N PHE A 225 7.65 -1.88 -4.42
CA PHE A 225 8.04 -3.28 -4.57
C PHE A 225 8.08 -3.71 -6.05
N PHE A 226 7.03 -3.42 -6.82
CA PHE A 226 7.01 -3.77 -8.24
C PHE A 226 8.02 -2.96 -9.07
N MET A 227 8.25 -1.69 -8.74
CA MET A 227 9.32 -0.92 -9.38
C MET A 227 10.70 -1.55 -9.14
N ASN A 228 10.99 -1.98 -7.91
CA ASN A 228 12.23 -2.67 -7.60
C ASN A 228 12.33 -4.04 -8.29
N LEU A 229 11.24 -4.79 -8.34
CA LEU A 229 11.17 -6.09 -8.98
C LEU A 229 11.42 -5.98 -10.50
N PHE A 230 10.74 -5.05 -11.18
CA PHE A 230 10.78 -4.95 -12.64
C PHE A 230 12.00 -4.22 -13.18
N HIS A 231 12.54 -3.24 -12.44
CA HIS A 231 13.59 -2.37 -12.94
C HIS A 231 14.94 -2.53 -12.25
N HIS A 232 14.97 -3.14 -11.05
CA HIS A 232 16.20 -3.23 -10.26
C HIS A 232 16.57 -4.65 -9.83
N ALA A 233 15.80 -5.67 -10.26
CA ALA A 233 15.99 -7.08 -9.89
C ALA A 233 16.13 -7.27 -8.36
N ARG A 234 15.27 -6.59 -7.57
CA ARG A 234 15.30 -6.62 -6.11
C ARG A 234 13.94 -6.90 -5.53
N LEU A 235 13.88 -7.81 -4.56
CA LEU A 235 12.72 -8.04 -3.71
C LEU A 235 12.78 -7.07 -2.52
N ALA A 236 12.46 -5.80 -2.78
CA ALA A 236 12.49 -4.76 -1.79
C ALA A 236 11.32 -3.80 -1.98
N ALA A 237 10.73 -3.35 -0.89
CA ALA A 237 9.67 -2.36 -0.86
C ALA A 237 10.11 -1.11 -0.08
N MET A 238 9.17 -0.22 0.15
CA MET A 238 9.38 0.93 1.02
C MET A 238 9.14 0.52 2.47
N ALA A 239 10.17 0.54 3.31
CA ALA A 239 10.06 0.12 4.70
C ALA A 239 9.11 1.04 5.50
N PRO A 240 8.19 0.49 6.33
CA PRO A 240 7.31 1.29 7.19
C PRO A 240 8.07 2.14 8.22
N LYS A 241 9.21 1.68 8.68
CA LYS A 241 10.14 2.39 9.57
C LYS A 241 11.56 2.11 9.13
N LEU A 242 12.37 3.12 9.02
CA LEU A 242 13.79 2.97 8.68
C LEU A 242 14.64 4.05 9.36
N ARG A 243 15.92 3.75 9.50
CA ARG A 243 16.92 4.75 9.82
C ARG A 243 17.44 5.36 8.51
N SER A 244 17.65 6.68 8.49
CA SER A 244 18.24 7.37 7.34
C SER A 244 19.65 6.85 7.01
N ASP A 245 20.11 7.06 5.77
CA ASP A 245 21.39 6.55 5.30
C ASP A 245 22.59 7.06 6.13
N ASP A 246 22.47 8.28 6.68
CA ASP A 246 23.45 8.90 7.60
C ASP A 246 23.31 8.39 9.05
N GLY A 247 22.32 7.57 9.35
CA GLY A 247 22.05 7.05 10.69
C GLY A 247 21.45 8.05 11.67
N ALA A 248 21.29 9.33 11.30
CA ALA A 248 20.91 10.41 12.21
C ALA A 248 19.41 10.48 12.51
N HIS A 249 18.57 10.04 11.55
CA HIS A 249 17.13 10.21 11.63
C HIS A 249 16.37 8.88 11.55
N VAL A 250 15.23 8.82 12.22
CA VAL A 250 14.26 7.71 12.07
C VAL A 250 13.05 8.21 11.27
N VAL A 251 12.85 7.61 10.11
CA VAL A 251 11.71 7.89 9.24
C VAL A 251 10.61 6.87 9.49
N ILE A 252 9.38 7.33 9.64
CA ILE A 252 8.20 6.49 9.87
C ILE A 252 7.11 6.77 8.81
N ARG A 253 6.32 5.74 8.51
CA ARG A 253 5.19 5.80 7.55
C ARG A 253 3.93 5.25 8.18
N PRO A 254 3.25 6.03 9.03
CA PRO A 254 2.08 5.55 9.77
C PRO A 254 0.90 5.11 8.89
N LEU A 255 0.83 5.59 7.63
CA LEU A 255 -0.19 5.17 6.65
C LEU A 255 0.13 3.84 5.95
N ALA A 256 1.15 3.08 6.39
CA ALA A 256 1.64 1.88 5.72
C ALA A 256 0.55 0.81 5.45
N TYR A 257 -0.50 0.74 6.28
CA TYR A 257 -1.61 -0.20 6.11
C TYR A 257 -2.84 0.41 5.44
N VAL A 258 -2.81 1.70 5.13
CA VAL A 258 -3.97 2.44 4.61
C VAL A 258 -3.99 2.41 3.09
N ARG A 259 -5.16 2.13 2.50
CA ARG A 259 -5.39 2.14 1.05
C ARG A 259 -5.47 3.57 0.53
N GLU A 260 -4.93 3.84 -0.66
CA GLU A 260 -5.04 5.13 -1.32
C GLU A 260 -6.50 5.56 -1.53
N ALA A 261 -7.37 4.63 -1.91
CA ALA A 261 -8.80 4.90 -2.11
C ALA A 261 -9.48 5.39 -0.83
N ASP A 262 -9.10 4.83 0.34
CA ASP A 262 -9.63 5.25 1.64
C ASP A 262 -9.12 6.65 2.03
N ILE A 263 -7.86 6.96 1.72
CA ILE A 263 -7.30 8.31 1.92
C ILE A 263 -8.02 9.33 1.04
N ALA A 264 -8.25 9.01 -0.24
CA ALA A 264 -8.94 9.90 -1.17
C ALA A 264 -10.37 10.21 -0.70
N ALA A 265 -11.12 9.16 -0.31
CA ALA A 265 -12.47 9.32 0.23
C ALA A 265 -12.49 10.13 1.54
N TYR A 266 -11.49 9.89 2.41
CA TYR A 266 -11.37 10.63 3.67
C TYR A 266 -11.02 12.09 3.43
N ALA A 267 -10.07 12.39 2.55
CA ALA A 267 -9.66 13.74 2.21
C ALA A 267 -10.81 14.56 1.63
N GLN A 268 -11.63 13.92 0.77
CA GLN A 268 -12.86 14.54 0.25
C GLN A 268 -13.88 14.82 1.37
N ALA A 269 -14.10 13.85 2.26
CA ALA A 269 -15.04 13.99 3.37
C ALA A 269 -14.61 15.08 4.37
N ARG A 270 -13.30 15.26 4.55
CA ARG A 270 -12.70 16.29 5.42
C ARG A 270 -12.52 17.64 4.73
N GLN A 271 -12.73 17.71 3.41
CA GLN A 271 -12.56 18.91 2.60
C GLN A 271 -11.17 19.56 2.77
N PHE A 272 -10.10 18.72 2.78
CA PHE A 272 -8.76 19.25 2.90
C PHE A 272 -8.42 20.21 1.75
N PRO A 273 -7.73 21.32 2.04
CA PRO A 273 -7.33 22.29 1.01
C PRO A 273 -6.13 21.75 0.21
N ILE A 274 -6.40 20.76 -0.66
CA ILE A 274 -5.37 20.07 -1.42
C ILE A 274 -4.73 21.03 -2.42
N ILE A 275 -3.40 21.10 -2.38
CA ILE A 275 -2.59 21.86 -3.32
C ILE A 275 -2.18 20.89 -4.46
N PRO A 276 -2.58 21.17 -5.71
CA PRO A 276 -2.19 20.34 -6.84
C PRO A 276 -0.68 20.35 -7.02
N CYS A 277 -0.07 19.16 -7.19
CA CYS A 277 1.34 19.05 -7.53
C CYS A 277 1.51 19.05 -9.06
N ASN A 278 1.85 20.17 -9.65
CA ASN A 278 2.01 20.33 -11.10
C ASN A 278 3.44 20.03 -11.60
N LEU A 279 4.32 19.54 -10.75
CA LEU A 279 5.77 19.71 -10.88
C LEU A 279 6.55 18.57 -11.50
N CYS A 280 6.00 17.38 -11.64
CA CYS A 280 6.80 16.23 -12.00
C CYS A 280 6.31 15.54 -13.26
N GLY A 281 6.72 16.05 -14.41
CA GLY A 281 6.73 15.31 -15.68
C GLY A 281 7.89 14.32 -15.80
N SER A 282 8.39 13.75 -14.69
CA SER A 282 9.56 12.89 -14.71
C SER A 282 9.24 11.43 -15.07
N GLN A 283 10.21 10.72 -15.66
CA GLN A 283 10.05 9.32 -16.08
C GLN A 283 9.74 8.36 -14.91
N GLU A 284 10.30 8.61 -13.72
CA GLU A 284 9.97 7.82 -12.52
C GLU A 284 8.50 7.94 -12.12
N ASN A 285 7.91 9.13 -12.29
CA ASN A 285 6.48 9.30 -12.08
C ASN A 285 5.66 8.56 -13.12
N LEU A 286 6.13 8.49 -14.38
CA LEU A 286 5.46 7.70 -15.41
C LEU A 286 5.51 6.20 -15.10
N GLN A 287 6.64 5.66 -14.68
CA GLN A 287 6.78 4.26 -14.27
C GLN A 287 5.92 3.95 -13.06
N ARG A 288 5.94 4.80 -12.02
CA ARG A 288 5.08 4.64 -10.85
C ARG A 288 3.61 4.70 -11.21
N GLN A 289 3.20 5.60 -12.12
CA GLN A 289 1.84 5.68 -12.62
C GLN A 289 1.44 4.43 -13.41
N GLN A 290 2.35 3.86 -14.23
CA GLN A 290 2.09 2.62 -14.95
C GLN A 290 1.88 1.45 -13.99
N VAL A 291 2.76 1.30 -13.00
CA VAL A 291 2.61 0.29 -11.95
C VAL A 291 1.31 0.52 -11.17
N GLY A 292 0.99 1.75 -10.82
CA GLY A 292 -0.27 2.08 -10.14
C GLY A 292 -1.51 1.69 -10.95
N LYS A 293 -1.52 1.96 -12.26
CA LYS A 293 -2.62 1.54 -13.17
C LYS A 293 -2.72 0.02 -13.25
N MET A 294 -1.60 -0.68 -13.32
CA MET A 294 -1.55 -2.15 -13.31
C MET A 294 -2.15 -2.71 -12.01
N LEU A 295 -1.76 -2.18 -10.87
CA LEU A 295 -2.28 -2.60 -9.56
C LEU A 295 -3.79 -2.33 -9.42
N GLN A 296 -4.24 -1.16 -9.88
CA GLN A 296 -5.67 -0.83 -9.91
C GLN A 296 -6.46 -1.76 -10.83
N HIS A 297 -5.88 -2.15 -11.98
CA HIS A 297 -6.49 -3.11 -12.89
C HIS A 297 -6.62 -4.48 -12.23
N TRP A 298 -5.57 -4.98 -11.61
CA TRP A 298 -5.58 -6.25 -10.89
C TRP A 298 -6.57 -6.29 -9.73
N ASP A 299 -6.68 -5.20 -8.99
CA ASP A 299 -7.62 -5.13 -7.86
C ASP A 299 -9.08 -5.02 -8.31
N ARG A 300 -9.33 -4.48 -9.53
CA ARG A 300 -10.66 -4.50 -10.15
C ARG A 300 -11.07 -5.89 -10.65
N GLU A 301 -10.15 -6.60 -11.28
CA GLU A 301 -10.40 -7.97 -11.76
C GLU A 301 -10.58 -8.94 -10.60
N GLN A 302 -9.81 -8.77 -9.55
CA GLN A 302 -9.84 -9.62 -8.37
C GLN A 302 -9.73 -8.76 -7.10
N PRO A 303 -10.86 -8.34 -6.54
CA PRO A 303 -10.88 -7.48 -5.35
C PRO A 303 -10.11 -8.07 -4.19
N GLY A 304 -9.23 -7.26 -3.59
CA GLY A 304 -8.35 -7.67 -2.49
C GLY A 304 -6.99 -8.24 -2.91
N ARG A 305 -6.69 -8.33 -4.22
CA ARG A 305 -5.38 -8.80 -4.70
C ARG A 305 -4.24 -7.93 -4.18
N VAL A 306 -4.39 -6.62 -4.23
CA VAL A 306 -3.37 -5.68 -3.72
C VAL A 306 -3.20 -5.81 -2.20
N ASP A 307 -4.26 -6.11 -1.46
CA ASP A 307 -4.17 -6.40 -0.01
C ASP A 307 -3.37 -7.68 0.26
N GLN A 308 -3.54 -8.71 -0.57
CA GLN A 308 -2.76 -9.96 -0.44
C GLN A 308 -1.28 -9.73 -0.72
N ILE A 309 -0.96 -8.97 -1.78
CA ILE A 309 0.43 -8.60 -2.10
C ILE A 309 1.05 -7.81 -0.93
N ALA A 310 0.33 -6.82 -0.39
CA ALA A 310 0.82 -6.04 0.75
C ALA A 310 1.08 -6.91 1.99
N ARG A 311 0.23 -7.91 2.25
CA ARG A 311 0.44 -8.88 3.35
C ARG A 311 1.63 -9.78 3.10
N ALA A 312 1.81 -10.24 1.87
CA ALA A 312 2.94 -11.09 1.50
C ALA A 312 4.31 -10.41 1.73
N LEU A 313 4.37 -9.07 1.65
CA LEU A 313 5.59 -8.33 2.00
C LEU A 313 5.98 -8.44 3.48
N GLY A 314 5.04 -8.83 4.34
CA GLY A 314 5.28 -9.07 5.77
C GLY A 314 5.38 -10.56 6.15
N ASP A 315 5.25 -11.47 5.18
CA ASP A 315 5.36 -12.92 5.38
C ASP A 315 6.39 -13.50 4.40
N VAL A 316 7.65 -13.21 4.65
CA VAL A 316 8.77 -13.64 3.80
C VAL A 316 9.30 -14.97 4.32
N ARG A 317 9.50 -15.93 3.39
CA ARG A 317 10.09 -17.25 3.64
C ARG A 317 11.50 -17.29 3.05
N PRO A 318 12.54 -16.93 3.82
CA PRO A 318 13.92 -16.86 3.31
C PRO A 318 14.40 -18.16 2.68
N GLU A 319 14.02 -19.29 3.25
CA GLU A 319 14.37 -20.63 2.79
C GLU A 319 13.75 -21.00 1.44
N GLN A 320 12.72 -20.25 1.00
CA GLN A 320 12.06 -20.43 -0.31
C GLN A 320 12.52 -19.40 -1.35
N LEU A 321 13.47 -18.54 -0.99
CA LEU A 321 14.07 -17.56 -1.88
C LEU A 321 15.51 -17.99 -2.20
N ALA A 322 16.03 -17.59 -3.37
CA ALA A 322 17.38 -17.93 -3.81
C ALA A 322 18.49 -17.02 -3.24
N ASP A 323 18.22 -16.24 -2.20
CA ASP A 323 19.19 -15.32 -1.58
C ASP A 323 20.01 -16.05 -0.51
N ARG A 324 21.28 -16.32 -0.86
CA ARG A 324 22.23 -17.01 0.02
C ARG A 324 22.71 -16.17 1.22
N THR A 325 22.37 -14.89 1.26
CA THR A 325 22.67 -14.03 2.41
C THR A 325 21.55 -14.04 3.44
N LEU A 326 20.33 -14.35 3.00
CA LEU A 326 19.15 -14.48 3.89
C LEU A 326 18.99 -15.88 4.44
N PHE A 327 19.40 -16.91 3.69
CA PHE A 327 19.32 -18.30 4.11
C PHE A 327 20.59 -19.06 3.75
N ASP A 328 21.16 -19.80 4.70
CA ASP A 328 22.37 -20.59 4.50
C ASP A 328 22.04 -21.98 3.94
N PHE A 329 21.95 -22.07 2.61
CA PHE A 329 21.71 -23.34 1.91
C PHE A 329 22.86 -24.35 2.07
N LEU A 330 24.07 -23.89 2.38
CA LEU A 330 25.22 -24.78 2.57
C LEU A 330 25.17 -25.48 3.91
N ALA A 331 24.51 -24.89 4.90
CA ALA A 331 24.26 -25.49 6.20
C ALA A 331 23.19 -26.61 6.18
N LEU A 332 22.43 -26.72 5.08
CA LEU A 332 21.53 -27.84 4.83
C LEU A 332 22.38 -29.11 4.54
N GLY A 333 22.99 -29.66 5.56
CA GLY A 333 23.86 -30.81 5.50
C GLY A 333 23.22 -32.05 4.89
N ARG A 334 23.63 -33.20 5.37
CA ARG A 334 23.11 -34.50 4.89
C ARG A 334 21.72 -34.77 5.46
N SER A 335 20.95 -35.63 4.77
CA SER A 335 19.65 -36.12 5.22
C SER A 335 19.74 -36.64 6.68
N GLY A 336 19.07 -35.98 7.60
CA GLY A 336 19.11 -36.26 9.04
C GLY A 336 19.51 -35.10 9.94
N ASP A 337 20.18 -34.07 9.37
CA ASP A 337 20.54 -32.84 10.08
C ASP A 337 19.44 -31.81 9.91
N ALA A 338 18.32 -31.91 10.62
CA ALA A 338 17.32 -30.86 10.63
C ALA A 338 17.85 -29.67 11.44
N PRO A 339 17.93 -28.45 10.86
CA PRO A 339 18.30 -27.26 11.63
C PRO A 339 17.25 -27.00 12.72
N PRO A 340 17.66 -26.57 13.91
CA PRO A 340 16.72 -26.29 14.98
C PRO A 340 15.72 -25.22 14.55
N GLY A 341 14.42 -25.57 14.48
CA GLY A 341 13.32 -24.68 14.11
C GLY A 341 12.69 -24.92 12.73
N PHE A 342 13.24 -25.82 11.92
CA PHE A 342 12.66 -26.20 10.64
C PHE A 342 11.73 -27.41 10.79
N ALA A 343 10.42 -27.19 10.70
CA ALA A 343 9.45 -28.24 10.44
C ALA A 343 9.15 -28.24 8.94
N PRO A 344 9.69 -29.19 8.14
CA PRO A 344 9.30 -29.26 6.73
C PRO A 344 7.83 -29.66 6.66
N ASP A 345 7.00 -28.85 6.08
CA ASP A 345 5.69 -29.26 5.60
C ASP A 345 5.92 -30.19 4.40
N SER A 346 6.13 -31.47 4.70
CA SER A 346 6.44 -32.50 3.71
C SER A 346 5.26 -32.87 2.82
N SER A 347 4.08 -32.28 3.04
CA SER A 347 2.87 -32.62 2.26
C SER A 347 2.82 -31.94 0.88
N ALA A 348 3.53 -30.83 0.69
CA ALA A 348 3.46 -30.07 -0.56
C ALA A 348 4.29 -30.65 -1.72
N TRP A 349 5.30 -31.48 -1.44
CA TRP A 349 6.20 -32.03 -2.48
C TRP A 349 5.79 -33.41 -2.99
N LEU A 350 5.02 -34.17 -2.22
CA LEU A 350 4.57 -35.53 -2.61
C LEU A 350 3.43 -35.48 -3.65
N SER A 351 2.75 -34.35 -3.83
CA SER A 351 1.70 -34.20 -4.85
C SER A 351 2.22 -33.79 -6.24
N ALA A 352 3.49 -33.39 -6.36
CA ALA A 352 4.06 -32.98 -7.65
C ALA A 352 4.88 -34.08 -8.35
N SER A 353 5.26 -35.16 -7.65
CA SER A 353 6.04 -36.25 -8.23
C SER A 353 5.23 -37.38 -8.85
N ASP A 354 3.90 -37.44 -8.60
CA ASP A 354 3.02 -38.49 -9.18
C ASP A 354 2.41 -38.13 -10.52
N ALA A 355 2.75 -36.94 -11.08
CA ALA A 355 2.18 -36.50 -12.36
C ALA A 355 3.03 -36.81 -13.62
N THR A 356 4.16 -37.53 -13.48
CA THR A 356 5.06 -37.76 -14.65
C THR A 356 5.43 -39.23 -14.89
N HIS A 357 4.56 -40.18 -14.56
CA HIS A 357 4.72 -41.54 -15.07
C HIS A 357 3.36 -42.20 -15.28
N ASP A 358 2.78 -41.90 -16.47
CA ASP A 358 2.00 -42.87 -17.24
C ASP A 358 1.74 -42.24 -18.61
N SER A 359 2.52 -42.65 -19.62
CA SER A 359 2.17 -42.66 -21.04
C SER A 359 3.24 -43.45 -21.80
N ASP A 360 3.05 -44.74 -21.87
CA ASP A 360 3.43 -45.51 -23.05
C ASP A 360 2.30 -45.52 -24.05
#